data_4099254fa827497020b0f8b51a2e4cbd
#
_entry.id   4099254fa827497020b0f8b51a2e4cbd
#
_cell.length_a   1.000
_cell.length_b   1.000
_cell.length_c   1.000
_cell.angle_alpha   90.00
_cell.angle_beta   90.00
_cell.angle_gamma   90.00
#
_symmetry.space_group_name_H-M   'P 1'
#
loop_
_entity.id
_entity.type
_entity.pdbx_description
1 polymer ?
#
loop_
_entity_poly.entity_id
_entity_poly.type
_entity_poly.pdbx_seq_one_letter_code
_entity_poly.pdbx_strand_id
1 'polypeptide(L)'
;MDLKQFDLNLLLLFDKLYKYRSVSKAAESLYLSQSAFSHGLARLRKRLDDPLFIRVNNQMQATERAEQLALYVKQALPLLELGLGQASGFDASHSEKTFRIAATDYTEFCFLPKLTRHFAKQAPHIQIEILPASPLPIKEQLEQRNLDFVLGFQHDEHPQAGVEQLAWFSDSYSTLVCKAHPRIKKALSFEQFLQEQHIRIASWGESQGIVDQVLANLGHTRHVACQQTSVLVAPHLLAGSEYLLTLPTQVAKQVQQGQKLTRLPPPITVPDYHLQLYWHPLKASNQANRWFVEQVKGLFL
;
A
#
# COMPACT_ATOMS: atom_id res chain seq x y z
N MET A 1 27.71 26.46 3.58
CA MET A 1 26.78 27.41 2.92
C MET A 1 25.42 27.26 3.60
N ASP A 2 24.81 28.37 4.04
CA ASP A 2 23.49 28.32 4.69
C ASP A 2 22.38 28.44 3.61
N LEU A 3 21.52 27.44 3.52
CA LEU A 3 20.39 27.42 2.59
C LEU A 3 19.39 28.56 2.85
N LYS A 4 19.31 29.09 4.09
CA LYS A 4 18.42 30.21 4.42
C LYS A 4 18.74 31.50 3.66
N GLN A 5 20.00 31.64 3.23
CA GLN A 5 20.47 32.80 2.50
C GLN A 5 20.67 32.55 1.01
N PHE A 6 20.29 31.36 0.52
CA PHE A 6 20.46 30.96 -0.86
C PHE A 6 19.16 31.12 -1.65
N ASP A 7 19.21 31.86 -2.75
CA ASP A 7 18.08 31.99 -3.67
C ASP A 7 17.94 30.71 -4.49
N LEU A 8 16.97 29.86 -4.13
CA LEU A 8 16.74 28.56 -4.78
C LEU A 8 16.34 28.70 -6.27
N ASN A 9 15.82 29.85 -6.70
CA ASN A 9 15.52 30.09 -8.12
C ASN A 9 16.77 30.06 -9.00
N LEU A 10 17.93 30.32 -8.42
CA LEU A 10 19.20 30.24 -9.15
C LEU A 10 19.54 28.80 -9.60
N LEU A 11 18.99 27.78 -8.91
CA LEU A 11 19.15 26.38 -9.31
C LEU A 11 18.34 26.04 -10.56
N LEU A 12 17.20 26.71 -10.78
CA LEU A 12 16.45 26.58 -12.04
C LEU A 12 17.24 27.16 -13.22
N LEU A 13 17.86 28.33 -13.03
CA LEU A 13 18.75 28.92 -14.06
C LEU A 13 19.91 27.98 -14.38
N PHE A 14 20.53 27.41 -13.35
CA PHE A 14 21.61 26.45 -13.49
C PHE A 14 21.16 25.22 -14.30
N ASP A 15 20.04 24.60 -13.94
CA ASP A 15 19.51 23.41 -14.61
C ASP A 15 19.27 23.66 -16.10
N LYS A 16 18.61 24.78 -16.45
CA LYS A 16 18.33 25.10 -17.85
C LYS A 16 19.61 25.40 -18.64
N LEU A 17 20.58 26.09 -18.03
CA LEU A 17 21.86 26.33 -18.70
C LEU A 17 22.68 25.03 -18.87
N TYR A 18 22.64 24.16 -17.86
CA TYR A 18 23.28 22.85 -17.94
C TYR A 18 22.67 21.99 -19.04
N LYS A 19 21.34 22.02 -19.19
CA LYS A 19 20.59 21.27 -20.22
C LYS A 19 20.85 21.82 -21.65
N TYR A 20 20.70 23.12 -21.84
CA TYR A 20 20.69 23.72 -23.16
C TYR A 20 22.06 24.19 -23.66
N ARG A 21 23.04 24.32 -22.77
CA ARG A 21 24.41 24.81 -23.07
C ARG A 21 24.41 26.16 -23.83
N SER A 22 23.34 26.94 -23.71
CA SER A 22 23.10 28.21 -24.38
C SER A 22 22.29 29.12 -23.47
N VAL A 23 22.85 30.32 -23.21
CA VAL A 23 22.18 31.34 -22.37
C VAL A 23 20.85 31.77 -22.97
N SER A 24 20.80 31.98 -24.30
CA SER A 24 19.57 32.39 -24.99
C SER A 24 18.47 31.35 -24.85
N LYS A 25 18.74 30.08 -25.16
CA LYS A 25 17.78 28.97 -25.04
C LYS A 25 17.36 28.72 -23.59
N ALA A 26 18.29 28.84 -22.66
CA ALA A 26 17.99 28.68 -21.25
C ALA A 26 17.08 29.81 -20.71
N ALA A 27 17.34 31.04 -21.10
CA ALA A 27 16.54 32.21 -20.76
C ALA A 27 15.09 32.07 -21.32
N GLU A 28 14.98 31.74 -22.62
CA GLU A 28 13.70 31.50 -23.28
C GLU A 28 12.88 30.41 -22.56
N SER A 29 13.51 29.30 -22.18
CA SER A 29 12.84 28.20 -21.46
C SER A 29 12.27 28.56 -20.10
N LEU A 30 12.73 29.67 -19.51
CA LEU A 30 12.25 30.21 -18.24
C LEU A 30 11.42 31.50 -18.41
N TYR A 31 11.11 31.89 -19.66
CA TYR A 31 10.41 33.13 -19.96
C TYR A 31 11.13 34.38 -19.43
N LEU A 32 12.48 34.35 -19.41
CA LEU A 32 13.33 35.44 -18.95
C LEU A 32 14.02 36.16 -20.12
N SER A 33 14.34 37.45 -19.96
CA SER A 33 15.27 38.13 -20.85
C SER A 33 16.68 37.59 -20.62
N GLN A 34 17.52 37.64 -21.69
CA GLN A 34 18.95 37.22 -21.58
C GLN A 34 19.72 38.02 -20.52
N SER A 35 19.39 39.32 -20.34
CA SER A 35 19.99 40.15 -19.30
C SER A 35 19.61 39.66 -17.89
N ALA A 36 18.32 39.40 -17.66
CA ALA A 36 17.84 38.88 -16.37
C ALA A 36 18.49 37.52 -16.04
N PHE A 37 18.54 36.63 -17.05
CA PHE A 37 19.23 35.35 -16.89
C PHE A 37 20.71 35.49 -16.56
N SER A 38 21.41 36.38 -17.27
CA SER A 38 22.86 36.65 -17.05
C SER A 38 23.11 37.24 -15.66
N HIS A 39 22.26 38.13 -15.18
CA HIS A 39 22.34 38.66 -13.82
C HIS A 39 22.14 37.56 -12.77
N GLY A 40 21.15 36.66 -12.96
CA GLY A 40 20.93 35.52 -12.08
C GLY A 40 22.16 34.58 -12.06
N LEU A 41 22.71 34.28 -13.24
CA LEU A 41 23.91 33.45 -13.37
C LEU A 41 25.13 34.10 -12.70
N ALA A 42 25.31 35.41 -12.82
CA ALA A 42 26.37 36.14 -12.13
C ALA A 42 26.26 36.05 -10.60
N ARG A 43 25.02 36.16 -10.06
CA ARG A 43 24.76 35.98 -8.64
C ARG A 43 25.10 34.55 -8.18
N LEU A 44 24.74 33.54 -8.97
CA LEU A 44 25.03 32.15 -8.68
C LEU A 44 26.55 31.89 -8.65
N ARG A 45 27.28 32.37 -9.67
CA ARG A 45 28.75 32.31 -9.75
C ARG A 45 29.41 32.91 -8.53
N LYS A 46 29.00 34.14 -8.18
CA LYS A 46 29.52 34.82 -6.99
C LYS A 46 29.25 34.04 -5.70
N ARG A 47 28.06 33.41 -5.61
CA ARG A 47 27.68 32.68 -4.39
C ARG A 47 28.42 31.36 -4.24
N LEU A 48 28.75 30.69 -5.34
CA LEU A 48 29.47 29.41 -5.36
C LEU A 48 30.98 29.55 -5.51
N ASP A 49 31.44 30.79 -5.73
CA ASP A 49 32.85 31.13 -6.02
C ASP A 49 33.41 30.28 -7.18
N ASP A 50 32.61 30.10 -8.24
CA ASP A 50 32.96 29.30 -9.40
C ASP A 50 32.26 29.85 -10.65
N PRO A 51 32.96 29.89 -11.81
CA PRO A 51 32.36 30.31 -13.07
C PRO A 51 31.22 29.42 -13.57
N LEU A 52 31.12 28.21 -13.07
CA LEU A 52 30.13 27.14 -13.38
C LEU A 52 30.09 26.77 -14.89
N PHE A 53 30.14 27.74 -15.76
CA PHE A 53 30.16 27.55 -17.20
C PHE A 53 31.14 28.51 -17.82
N ILE A 54 32.04 27.96 -18.66
CA ILE A 54 33.00 28.71 -19.46
C ILE A 54 32.62 28.59 -20.94
N ARG A 55 32.92 29.62 -21.74
CA ARG A 55 32.61 29.64 -23.15
C ARG A 55 33.82 29.07 -23.94
N VAL A 56 33.61 27.91 -24.57
CA VAL A 56 34.62 27.26 -25.41
C VAL A 56 33.97 26.96 -26.76
N ASN A 57 34.60 27.38 -27.87
CA ASN A 57 34.09 27.17 -29.24
C ASN A 57 32.60 27.55 -29.40
N ASN A 58 32.25 28.71 -28.88
CA ASN A 58 30.88 29.27 -28.90
C ASN A 58 29.79 28.48 -28.11
N GLN A 59 30.20 27.49 -27.33
CA GLN A 59 29.32 26.69 -26.45
C GLN A 59 29.67 26.90 -24.97
N MET A 60 28.68 26.76 -24.11
CA MET A 60 28.86 26.80 -22.65
C MET A 60 29.24 25.40 -22.14
N GLN A 61 30.48 25.26 -21.66
CA GLN A 61 30.97 24.02 -21.03
C GLN A 61 30.91 24.17 -19.51
N ALA A 62 30.45 23.11 -18.82
CA ALA A 62 30.37 23.09 -17.37
C ALA A 62 31.78 22.91 -16.76
N THR A 63 32.04 23.57 -15.63
CA THR A 63 33.18 23.30 -14.76
C THR A 63 32.97 21.99 -13.99
N GLU A 64 34.04 21.45 -13.42
CA GLU A 64 33.93 20.29 -12.53
C GLU A 64 32.96 20.54 -11.38
N ARG A 65 32.95 21.72 -10.82
CA ARG A 65 32.01 22.16 -9.77
C ARG A 65 30.58 22.15 -10.28
N ALA A 66 30.33 22.57 -11.50
CA ALA A 66 29.02 22.54 -12.12
C ALA A 66 28.56 21.09 -12.39
N GLU A 67 29.45 20.18 -12.83
CA GLU A 67 29.12 18.78 -13.00
C GLU A 67 28.68 18.13 -11.66
N GLN A 68 29.43 18.37 -10.58
CA GLN A 68 29.08 17.90 -9.26
C GLN A 68 27.73 18.46 -8.79
N LEU A 69 27.49 19.76 -8.96
CA LEU A 69 26.23 20.40 -8.60
C LEU A 69 25.04 19.81 -9.39
N ALA A 70 25.25 19.53 -10.66
CA ALA A 70 24.21 18.97 -11.54
C ALA A 70 23.67 17.62 -11.06
N LEU A 71 24.50 16.78 -10.42
CA LEU A 71 24.06 15.51 -9.86
C LEU A 71 22.96 15.69 -8.79
N TYR A 72 23.14 16.69 -7.93
CA TYR A 72 22.19 16.96 -6.86
C TYR A 72 20.97 17.77 -7.33
N VAL A 73 21.18 18.76 -8.19
CA VAL A 73 20.09 19.61 -8.73
C VAL A 73 19.10 18.79 -9.55
N LYS A 74 19.57 17.85 -10.37
CA LYS A 74 18.73 16.94 -11.15
C LYS A 74 17.86 16.02 -10.30
N GLN A 75 18.29 15.71 -9.07
CA GLN A 75 17.49 14.93 -8.12
C GLN A 75 16.53 15.81 -7.33
N ALA A 76 16.96 16.98 -6.90
CA ALA A 76 16.21 17.85 -6.02
C ALA A 76 15.04 18.56 -6.72
N LEU A 77 15.23 19.09 -7.94
CA LEU A 77 14.20 19.84 -8.66
C LEU A 77 12.94 19.01 -8.93
N PRO A 78 13.00 17.78 -9.44
CA PRO A 78 11.81 16.95 -9.61
C PRO A 78 11.07 16.63 -8.30
N LEU A 79 11.80 16.47 -7.19
CA LEU A 79 11.19 16.26 -5.87
C LEU A 79 10.45 17.52 -5.39
N LEU A 80 11.02 18.70 -5.64
CA LEU A 80 10.34 19.97 -5.33
C LEU A 80 9.12 20.19 -6.22
N GLU A 81 9.22 19.92 -7.54
CA GLU A 81 8.12 19.99 -8.48
C GLU A 81 6.97 19.04 -8.07
N LEU A 82 7.34 17.82 -7.65
CA LEU A 82 6.37 16.85 -7.12
C LEU A 82 5.67 17.38 -5.86
N GLY A 83 6.46 17.95 -4.93
CA GLY A 83 5.93 18.51 -3.68
C GLY A 83 5.03 19.74 -3.89
N LEU A 84 5.32 20.55 -4.93
CA LEU A 84 4.53 21.72 -5.31
C LEU A 84 3.30 21.38 -6.16
N GLY A 85 3.09 20.10 -6.51
CA GLY A 85 1.96 19.66 -7.33
C GLY A 85 2.02 20.12 -8.79
N GLN A 86 3.17 20.59 -9.27
CA GLN A 86 3.37 21.03 -10.66
C GLN A 86 3.77 19.89 -11.61
N ALA A 87 3.94 18.67 -11.07
CA ALA A 87 4.19 17.52 -11.93
C ALA A 87 2.98 17.30 -12.84
N SER A 88 3.20 17.19 -14.14
CA SER A 88 2.24 16.72 -15.13
C SER A 88 1.49 15.52 -14.58
N GLY A 89 0.17 15.43 -14.81
CA GLY A 89 -0.73 14.43 -14.21
C GLY A 89 -0.11 13.03 -14.15
N PHE A 90 -0.44 12.25 -13.12
CA PHE A 90 0.09 10.90 -12.94
C PHE A 90 -0.20 10.05 -14.19
N ASP A 91 0.87 9.70 -14.90
CA ASP A 91 0.80 8.78 -16.05
C ASP A 91 1.16 7.37 -15.59
N ALA A 92 0.13 6.54 -15.41
CA ALA A 92 0.30 5.18 -14.95
C ALA A 92 1.07 4.29 -15.93
N SER A 93 1.01 4.58 -17.23
CA SER A 93 1.66 3.75 -18.27
C SER A 93 3.19 3.85 -18.26
N HIS A 94 3.73 4.97 -17.76
CA HIS A 94 5.16 5.23 -17.69
C HIS A 94 5.70 5.36 -16.26
N SER A 95 4.82 5.24 -15.26
CA SER A 95 5.20 5.40 -13.85
C SER A 95 5.92 4.16 -13.31
N GLU A 96 7.08 4.35 -12.68
CA GLU A 96 7.82 3.32 -11.94
C GLU A 96 7.51 3.37 -10.42
N LYS A 97 6.37 3.96 -10.04
CA LYS A 97 5.98 4.07 -8.63
C LYS A 97 5.84 2.69 -8.00
N THR A 98 6.42 2.53 -6.82
CA THR A 98 6.17 1.41 -5.92
C THR A 98 5.06 1.80 -4.94
N PHE A 99 3.95 1.06 -4.93
CA PHE A 99 2.92 1.16 -3.90
C PHE A 99 3.22 0.19 -2.77
N ARG A 100 3.36 0.71 -1.55
CA ARG A 100 3.63 -0.08 -0.35
C ARG A 100 2.34 -0.32 0.41
N ILE A 101 1.93 -1.58 0.53
CA ILE A 101 0.64 -1.99 1.07
C ILE A 101 0.86 -2.98 2.21
N ALA A 102 0.34 -2.70 3.40
CA ALA A 102 0.29 -3.70 4.46
C ALA A 102 -0.96 -4.57 4.31
N ALA A 103 -0.78 -5.88 4.45
CA ALA A 103 -1.84 -6.85 4.24
C ALA A 103 -1.66 -8.11 5.10
N THR A 104 -2.73 -8.86 5.31
CA THR A 104 -2.70 -10.26 5.74
C THR A 104 -2.70 -11.15 4.51
N ASP A 105 -2.28 -12.40 4.66
CA ASP A 105 -2.33 -13.41 3.58
C ASP A 105 -3.74 -13.56 2.97
N TYR A 106 -4.79 -13.42 3.77
CA TYR A 106 -6.17 -13.46 3.29
C TYR A 106 -6.53 -12.25 2.43
N THR A 107 -6.18 -11.04 2.88
CA THR A 107 -6.46 -9.83 2.11
C THR A 107 -5.65 -9.79 0.82
N GLU A 108 -4.40 -10.26 0.85
CA GLU A 108 -3.58 -10.47 -0.35
C GLU A 108 -4.26 -11.43 -1.33
N PHE A 109 -4.70 -12.58 -0.84
CA PHE A 109 -5.37 -13.60 -1.64
C PHE A 109 -6.63 -13.07 -2.34
N CYS A 110 -7.43 -12.25 -1.67
CA CYS A 110 -8.63 -11.66 -2.25
C CYS A 110 -8.33 -10.51 -3.23
N PHE A 111 -7.28 -9.73 -2.98
CA PHE A 111 -7.01 -8.46 -3.63
C PHE A 111 -6.03 -8.56 -4.80
N LEU A 112 -4.86 -9.16 -4.56
CA LEU A 112 -3.74 -9.11 -5.51
C LEU A 112 -4.02 -9.80 -6.85
N PRO A 113 -4.67 -10.96 -6.93
CA PRO A 113 -4.84 -11.65 -8.21
C PRO A 113 -5.61 -10.84 -9.27
N LYS A 114 -6.57 -10.02 -8.83
CA LYS A 114 -7.33 -9.13 -9.71
C LYS A 114 -6.53 -7.89 -10.08
N LEU A 115 -5.89 -7.28 -9.08
CA LEU A 115 -5.12 -6.07 -9.22
C LEU A 115 -3.89 -6.26 -10.11
N THR A 116 -3.10 -7.30 -9.87
CA THR A 116 -1.86 -7.56 -10.63
C THR A 116 -2.15 -7.85 -12.09
N ARG A 117 -3.21 -8.61 -12.40
CA ARG A 117 -3.66 -8.84 -13.79
C ARG A 117 -4.08 -7.55 -14.49
N HIS A 118 -4.69 -6.63 -13.76
CA HIS A 118 -5.09 -5.34 -14.30
C HIS A 118 -3.87 -4.44 -14.54
N PHE A 119 -2.99 -4.33 -13.57
CA PHE A 119 -1.80 -3.47 -13.67
C PHE A 119 -0.81 -3.96 -14.74
N ALA A 120 -0.69 -5.27 -14.94
CA ALA A 120 0.14 -5.80 -16.02
C ALA A 120 -0.24 -5.25 -17.41
N LYS A 121 -1.50 -4.81 -17.59
CA LYS A 121 -1.98 -4.24 -18.85
C LYS A 121 -1.98 -2.71 -18.86
N GLN A 122 -2.33 -2.08 -17.76
CA GLN A 122 -2.60 -0.63 -17.69
C GLN A 122 -1.41 0.17 -17.17
N ALA A 123 -0.55 -0.46 -16.38
CA ALA A 123 0.54 0.21 -15.67
C ALA A 123 1.73 -0.76 -15.44
N PRO A 124 2.37 -1.26 -16.52
CA PRO A 124 3.30 -2.39 -16.47
C PRO A 124 4.59 -2.12 -15.67
N HIS A 125 4.92 -0.86 -15.43
CA HIS A 125 6.13 -0.47 -14.69
C HIS A 125 5.87 -0.16 -13.21
N ILE A 126 4.59 -0.10 -12.80
CA ILE A 126 4.22 0.08 -11.39
C ILE A 126 4.55 -1.19 -10.61
N GLN A 127 5.13 -1.00 -9.43
CA GLN A 127 5.46 -2.07 -8.51
C GLN A 127 4.50 -2.06 -7.32
N ILE A 128 4.19 -3.24 -6.79
CA ILE A 128 3.44 -3.43 -5.55
C ILE A 128 4.36 -4.16 -4.57
N GLU A 129 4.65 -3.51 -3.45
CA GLU A 129 5.40 -4.09 -2.34
C GLU A 129 4.42 -4.40 -1.20
N ILE A 130 4.26 -5.68 -0.86
CA ILE A 130 3.42 -6.10 0.25
C ILE A 130 4.26 -6.24 1.51
N LEU A 131 3.79 -5.62 2.59
CA LEU A 131 4.37 -5.73 3.91
C LEU A 131 3.41 -6.49 4.83
N PRO A 132 3.93 -7.31 5.76
CA PRO A 132 3.07 -8.01 6.71
C PRO A 132 2.20 -7.05 7.51
N ALA A 133 0.96 -7.46 7.77
CA ALA A 133 0.07 -6.79 8.70
C ALA A 133 0.73 -6.61 10.08
N SER A 134 0.34 -5.58 10.80
CA SER A 134 0.87 -5.22 12.11
C SER A 134 -0.26 -5.07 13.13
N PRO A 135 -0.05 -5.37 14.42
CA PRO A 135 -1.04 -5.14 15.47
C PRO A 135 -1.24 -3.65 15.80
N LEU A 136 -0.43 -2.75 15.24
CA LEU A 136 -0.58 -1.31 15.45
C LEU A 136 -1.88 -0.78 14.86
N PRO A 137 -2.46 0.28 15.42
CA PRO A 137 -3.58 0.99 14.81
C PRO A 137 -3.28 1.38 13.36
N ILE A 138 -4.28 1.33 12.48
CA ILE A 138 -4.09 1.55 11.02
C ILE A 138 -3.44 2.90 10.72
N LYS A 139 -3.85 3.95 11.43
CA LYS A 139 -3.25 5.29 11.31
C LYS A 139 -1.74 5.27 11.59
N GLU A 140 -1.34 4.63 12.68
CA GLU A 140 0.07 4.50 13.05
C GLU A 140 0.87 3.67 12.04
N GLN A 141 0.27 2.61 11.50
CA GLN A 141 0.91 1.83 10.44
C GLN A 141 1.20 2.68 9.21
N LEU A 142 0.23 3.50 8.78
CA LEU A 142 0.37 4.40 7.62
C LEU A 142 1.46 5.45 7.84
N GLU A 143 1.56 6.01 9.05
CA GLU A 143 2.54 7.04 9.41
C GLU A 143 3.95 6.48 9.59
N GLN A 144 4.09 5.47 10.45
CA GLN A 144 5.41 4.98 10.90
C GLN A 144 6.10 4.08 9.87
N ARG A 145 5.34 3.36 9.03
CA ARG A 145 5.88 2.36 8.09
C ARG A 145 5.99 2.88 6.65
N ASN A 146 5.72 4.15 6.43
CA ASN A 146 5.69 4.77 5.08
C ASN A 146 4.86 3.96 4.08
N LEU A 147 3.67 3.52 4.50
CA LEU A 147 2.73 2.78 3.66
C LEU A 147 1.89 3.76 2.82
N ASP A 148 1.57 3.35 1.60
CA ASP A 148 0.56 4.04 0.82
C ASP A 148 -0.84 3.59 1.23
N PHE A 149 -1.00 2.28 1.50
CA PHE A 149 -2.28 1.67 1.86
C PHE A 149 -2.13 0.59 2.93
N VAL A 150 -3.23 0.31 3.62
CA VAL A 150 -3.41 -0.87 4.48
C VAL A 150 -4.68 -1.59 4.04
N LEU A 151 -4.61 -2.90 3.84
CA LEU A 151 -5.77 -3.75 3.64
C LEU A 151 -6.19 -4.34 5.00
N GLY A 152 -7.39 -4.03 5.44
CA GLY A 152 -7.88 -4.45 6.75
C GLY A 152 -9.31 -4.98 6.74
N PHE A 153 -9.76 -5.36 7.92
CA PHE A 153 -11.12 -5.86 8.16
C PHE A 153 -11.93 -4.85 8.97
N GLN A 154 -13.22 -4.79 8.71
CA GLN A 154 -14.16 -4.03 9.50
C GLN A 154 -15.44 -4.86 9.70
N HIS A 155 -15.86 -5.04 10.95
CA HIS A 155 -17.10 -5.76 11.31
C HIS A 155 -18.26 -4.80 11.61
N ASP A 156 -17.96 -3.56 11.93
CA ASP A 156 -18.94 -2.50 12.20
C ASP A 156 -18.90 -1.44 11.10
N GLU A 157 -19.99 -0.68 10.98
CA GLU A 157 -20.12 0.34 9.92
C GLU A 157 -19.43 1.68 10.25
N HIS A 158 -18.78 1.78 11.41
CA HIS A 158 -18.21 3.04 11.86
C HIS A 158 -16.84 3.29 11.19
N PRO A 159 -16.67 4.44 10.51
CA PRO A 159 -15.38 4.79 9.92
C PRO A 159 -14.27 4.88 10.97
N GLN A 160 -13.09 4.41 10.63
CA GLN A 160 -11.93 4.58 11.51
C GLN A 160 -11.46 6.03 11.52
N ALA A 161 -11.29 6.60 12.72
CA ALA A 161 -10.90 7.99 12.88
C ALA A 161 -9.49 8.27 12.34
N GLY A 162 -9.35 9.36 11.59
CA GLY A 162 -8.06 9.85 11.12
C GLY A 162 -7.47 9.12 9.91
N VAL A 163 -8.24 8.30 9.23
CA VAL A 163 -7.90 7.66 7.96
C VAL A 163 -9.05 7.78 6.97
N GLU A 164 -8.72 7.77 5.68
CA GLU A 164 -9.67 7.56 4.60
C GLU A 164 -9.83 6.06 4.37
N GLN A 165 -11.01 5.63 3.93
CA GLN A 165 -11.29 4.22 3.69
C GLN A 165 -12.22 3.97 2.52
N LEU A 166 -12.10 2.79 1.92
CA LEU A 166 -12.95 2.27 0.85
C LEU A 166 -13.27 0.80 1.13
N ALA A 167 -14.54 0.47 1.34
CA ALA A 167 -15.01 -0.91 1.37
C ALA A 167 -15.00 -1.47 -0.06
N TRP A 168 -14.31 -2.60 -0.29
CA TRP A 168 -14.17 -3.17 -1.62
C TRP A 168 -14.65 -4.62 -1.74
N PHE A 169 -14.88 -5.28 -0.60
CA PHE A 169 -15.32 -6.67 -0.59
C PHE A 169 -16.00 -7.00 0.73
N SER A 170 -17.05 -7.83 0.70
CA SER A 170 -17.73 -8.36 1.89
C SER A 170 -17.69 -9.88 1.87
N ASP A 171 -17.52 -10.50 3.03
CA ASP A 171 -17.56 -11.95 3.18
C ASP A 171 -18.15 -12.34 4.55
N SER A 172 -18.51 -13.60 4.67
CA SER A 172 -19.02 -14.23 5.87
C SER A 172 -18.05 -15.31 6.38
N TYR A 173 -18.45 -16.06 7.39
CA TYR A 173 -17.65 -17.15 7.93
C TYR A 173 -18.25 -18.52 7.63
N SER A 174 -17.37 -19.51 7.47
CA SER A 174 -17.71 -20.93 7.37
C SER A 174 -16.83 -21.74 8.32
N THR A 175 -17.36 -22.84 8.85
CA THR A 175 -16.58 -23.79 9.64
C THR A 175 -16.17 -24.98 8.76
N LEU A 176 -14.87 -25.29 8.77
CA LEU A 176 -14.30 -26.47 8.12
C LEU A 176 -14.00 -27.56 9.14
N VAL A 177 -14.21 -28.79 8.71
CA VAL A 177 -13.83 -30.00 9.45
C VAL A 177 -13.23 -31.02 8.48
N CYS A 178 -12.41 -31.95 8.99
CA CYS A 178 -11.96 -33.10 8.18
C CYS A 178 -13.18 -33.91 7.71
N LYS A 179 -13.23 -34.33 6.44
CA LYS A 179 -14.32 -35.16 5.90
C LYS A 179 -14.48 -36.49 6.66
N ALA A 180 -13.38 -37.00 7.23
CA ALA A 180 -13.34 -38.19 8.04
C ALA A 180 -13.63 -37.94 9.54
N HIS A 181 -14.04 -36.72 9.94
CA HIS A 181 -14.30 -36.39 11.33
C HIS A 181 -15.26 -37.40 11.98
N PRO A 182 -14.95 -37.98 13.15
CA PRO A 182 -15.71 -39.11 13.70
C PRO A 182 -17.15 -38.72 14.10
N ARG A 183 -17.34 -37.53 14.64
CA ARG A 183 -18.59 -37.05 15.25
C ARG A 183 -19.38 -36.07 14.37
N ILE A 184 -18.74 -35.36 13.45
CA ILE A 184 -19.37 -34.33 12.62
C ILE A 184 -19.35 -34.76 11.15
N LYS A 185 -20.52 -34.83 10.51
CA LYS A 185 -20.67 -35.30 9.12
C LYS A 185 -21.34 -34.26 8.21
N LYS A 186 -22.63 -33.98 8.40
CA LYS A 186 -23.45 -33.12 7.53
C LYS A 186 -23.93 -31.84 8.22
N ALA A 187 -23.95 -31.83 9.54
CA ALA A 187 -24.38 -30.70 10.34
C ALA A 187 -23.46 -30.55 11.57
N LEU A 188 -23.41 -29.36 12.12
CA LEU A 188 -22.64 -29.01 13.30
C LEU A 188 -23.58 -28.33 14.28
N SER A 189 -23.87 -28.98 15.44
CA SER A 189 -24.66 -28.37 16.50
C SER A 189 -23.82 -27.40 17.33
N PHE A 190 -24.49 -26.54 18.08
CA PHE A 190 -23.81 -25.60 18.99
C PHE A 190 -23.07 -26.36 20.12
N GLU A 191 -23.65 -27.43 20.67
CA GLU A 191 -23.01 -28.27 21.68
C GLU A 191 -21.75 -28.92 21.14
N GLN A 192 -21.78 -29.48 19.91
CA GLN A 192 -20.61 -30.05 19.27
C GLN A 192 -19.53 -28.97 19.06
N PHE A 193 -19.93 -27.76 18.62
CA PHE A 193 -19.00 -26.66 18.41
C PHE A 193 -18.26 -26.26 19.69
N LEU A 194 -18.91 -26.32 20.85
CA LEU A 194 -18.31 -26.03 22.16
C LEU A 194 -17.41 -27.17 22.67
N GLN A 195 -17.77 -28.42 22.37
CA GLN A 195 -17.06 -29.62 22.88
C GLN A 195 -15.78 -29.93 22.09
N GLU A 196 -15.75 -29.59 20.80
CA GLU A 196 -14.61 -29.90 19.94
C GLU A 196 -13.45 -28.90 20.15
N GLN A 197 -12.27 -29.30 19.71
CA GLN A 197 -11.09 -28.47 19.74
C GLN A 197 -11.01 -27.60 18.46
N HIS A 198 -10.53 -26.37 18.60
CA HIS A 198 -10.49 -25.40 17.51
C HIS A 198 -9.07 -24.99 17.13
N ILE A 199 -8.88 -24.74 15.83
CA ILE A 199 -7.81 -23.90 15.34
C ILE A 199 -8.34 -22.46 15.31
N ARG A 200 -7.63 -21.54 15.97
CA ARG A 200 -7.91 -20.10 15.94
C ARG A 200 -6.99 -19.39 14.97
N ILE A 201 -7.54 -18.50 14.16
CA ILE A 201 -6.78 -17.59 13.34
C ILE A 201 -6.66 -16.25 14.07
N ALA A 202 -5.44 -15.70 14.15
CA ALA A 202 -5.11 -14.44 14.77
C ALA A 202 -4.11 -13.70 13.86
N SER A 203 -4.58 -13.21 12.71
CA SER A 203 -3.73 -12.66 11.65
C SER A 203 -2.99 -11.38 12.03
N TRP A 204 -3.51 -10.65 13.02
CA TRP A 204 -2.95 -9.42 13.55
C TRP A 204 -2.29 -9.60 14.92
N GLY A 205 -2.20 -10.85 15.41
CA GLY A 205 -1.70 -11.14 16.75
C GLY A 205 -2.73 -10.83 17.86
N GLU A 206 -4.02 -10.68 17.50
CA GLU A 206 -5.10 -10.46 18.45
C GLU A 206 -5.26 -11.61 19.42
N SER A 207 -5.52 -11.31 20.69
CA SER A 207 -5.74 -12.30 21.74
C SER A 207 -7.10 -13.00 21.64
N GLN A 208 -8.09 -12.37 21.01
CA GLN A 208 -9.43 -12.89 20.79
C GLN A 208 -9.88 -12.59 19.37
N GLY A 209 -10.31 -13.63 18.64
CA GLY A 209 -10.92 -13.49 17.32
C GLY A 209 -12.44 -13.21 17.43
N ILE A 210 -13.07 -12.89 16.28
CA ILE A 210 -14.50 -12.59 16.21
C ILE A 210 -15.38 -13.74 16.78
N VAL A 211 -15.01 -14.98 16.52
CA VAL A 211 -15.71 -16.16 17.04
C VAL A 211 -15.65 -16.20 18.58
N ASP A 212 -14.50 -15.86 19.17
CA ASP A 212 -14.32 -15.84 20.62
C ASP A 212 -15.13 -14.71 21.26
N GLN A 213 -15.23 -13.54 20.59
CA GLN A 213 -16.07 -12.43 21.04
C GLN A 213 -17.57 -12.80 21.00
N VAL A 214 -18.03 -13.43 19.90
CA VAL A 214 -19.43 -13.89 19.79
C VAL A 214 -19.76 -14.91 20.88
N LEU A 215 -18.87 -15.88 21.12
CA LEU A 215 -19.08 -16.87 22.19
C LEU A 215 -19.10 -16.22 23.57
N ALA A 216 -18.20 -15.27 23.85
CA ALA A 216 -18.17 -14.54 25.12
C ALA A 216 -19.47 -13.78 25.39
N ASN A 217 -20.05 -13.14 24.35
CA ASN A 217 -21.34 -12.45 24.43
C ASN A 217 -22.48 -13.41 24.70
N LEU A 218 -22.35 -14.70 24.36
CA LEU A 218 -23.30 -15.76 24.66
C LEU A 218 -23.02 -16.46 26.01
N GLY A 219 -22.00 -16.02 26.76
CA GLY A 219 -21.58 -16.62 28.02
C GLY A 219 -20.78 -17.93 27.86
N HIS A 220 -20.20 -18.18 26.70
CA HIS A 220 -19.49 -19.41 26.39
C HIS A 220 -18.00 -19.13 25.95
N THR A 221 -17.19 -20.18 25.99
CA THR A 221 -15.85 -20.21 25.48
C THR A 221 -15.63 -21.49 24.67
N ARG A 222 -14.60 -21.52 23.83
CA ARG A 222 -14.20 -22.73 23.11
C ARG A 222 -12.77 -23.15 23.48
N HIS A 223 -12.45 -24.41 23.30
CA HIS A 223 -11.11 -24.92 23.52
C HIS A 223 -10.25 -24.69 22.26
N VAL A 224 -9.28 -23.81 22.33
CA VAL A 224 -8.33 -23.53 21.24
C VAL A 224 -7.09 -24.41 21.40
N ALA A 225 -6.96 -25.43 20.55
CA ALA A 225 -5.83 -26.35 20.56
C ALA A 225 -4.62 -25.78 19.79
N CYS A 226 -4.85 -24.96 18.78
CA CYS A 226 -3.83 -24.36 17.95
C CYS A 226 -4.20 -22.93 17.57
N GLN A 227 -3.24 -22.02 17.67
CA GLN A 227 -3.37 -20.66 17.14
C GLN A 227 -2.46 -20.49 15.93
N GLN A 228 -2.98 -19.91 14.85
CA GLN A 228 -2.30 -19.69 13.58
C GLN A 228 -2.49 -18.26 13.12
N THR A 229 -1.48 -17.66 12.49
CA THR A 229 -1.57 -16.32 11.91
C THR A 229 -2.06 -16.33 10.47
N SER A 230 -1.79 -17.41 9.73
CA SER A 230 -2.11 -17.55 8.29
C SER A 230 -3.48 -18.21 8.09
N VAL A 231 -4.37 -17.49 7.43
CA VAL A 231 -5.69 -18.02 7.01
C VAL A 231 -5.52 -19.11 5.94
N LEU A 232 -4.51 -18.99 5.09
CA LEU A 232 -4.29 -19.93 3.99
C LEU A 232 -3.61 -21.24 4.44
N VAL A 233 -2.79 -21.20 5.49
CA VAL A 233 -2.12 -22.39 6.06
C VAL A 233 -3.04 -23.17 6.98
N ALA A 234 -3.89 -22.50 7.77
CA ALA A 234 -4.73 -23.12 8.79
C ALA A 234 -5.56 -24.31 8.29
N PRO A 235 -6.18 -24.30 7.08
CA PRO A 235 -6.93 -25.45 6.57
C PRO A 235 -6.12 -26.74 6.41
N HIS A 236 -4.81 -26.63 6.17
CA HIS A 236 -3.93 -27.80 6.02
C HIS A 236 -3.76 -28.56 7.36
N LEU A 237 -3.96 -27.89 8.48
CA LEU A 237 -3.88 -28.49 9.82
C LEU A 237 -5.11 -29.36 10.14
N LEU A 238 -6.19 -29.27 9.34
CA LEU A 238 -7.39 -30.08 9.53
C LEU A 238 -7.25 -31.52 8.96
N ALA A 239 -6.34 -31.73 8.04
CA ALA A 239 -6.18 -33.03 7.39
C ALA A 239 -5.78 -34.09 8.44
N GLY A 240 -6.65 -35.09 8.67
CA GLY A 240 -6.44 -36.15 9.68
C GLY A 240 -6.62 -35.74 11.12
N SER A 241 -7.08 -34.51 11.40
CA SER A 241 -7.40 -34.04 12.74
C SER A 241 -8.90 -34.06 13.03
N GLU A 242 -9.26 -33.88 14.30
CA GLU A 242 -10.64 -33.71 14.77
C GLU A 242 -10.93 -32.22 15.12
N TYR A 243 -10.11 -31.29 14.62
CA TYR A 243 -10.27 -29.88 14.90
C TYR A 243 -11.33 -29.22 14.05
N LEU A 244 -11.94 -28.16 14.58
CA LEU A 244 -12.77 -27.23 13.86
C LEU A 244 -11.94 -25.97 13.49
N LEU A 245 -12.20 -25.44 12.30
CA LEU A 245 -11.61 -24.19 11.86
C LEU A 245 -12.71 -23.30 11.29
N THR A 246 -13.00 -22.18 11.95
CA THR A 246 -13.89 -21.15 11.42
C THR A 246 -13.06 -20.05 10.77
N LEU A 247 -13.32 -19.78 9.48
CA LEU A 247 -12.53 -18.87 8.64
C LEU A 247 -13.41 -18.22 7.57
N PRO A 248 -12.90 -17.20 6.84
CA PRO A 248 -13.58 -16.58 5.71
C PRO A 248 -14.15 -17.58 4.72
N THR A 249 -15.40 -17.37 4.32
CA THR A 249 -16.15 -18.31 3.44
C THR A 249 -15.50 -18.44 2.05
N GLN A 250 -14.92 -17.36 1.55
CA GLN A 250 -14.19 -17.38 0.25
C GLN A 250 -13.05 -18.39 0.27
N VAL A 251 -12.22 -18.37 1.30
CA VAL A 251 -11.11 -19.33 1.46
C VAL A 251 -11.66 -20.74 1.69
N ALA A 252 -12.67 -20.87 2.56
CA ALA A 252 -13.29 -22.16 2.84
C ALA A 252 -13.80 -22.87 1.57
N LYS A 253 -14.45 -22.13 0.66
CA LYS A 253 -14.93 -22.63 -0.64
C LYS A 253 -13.79 -23.13 -1.52
N GLN A 254 -12.71 -22.38 -1.59
CA GLN A 254 -11.58 -22.72 -2.47
C GLN A 254 -10.77 -23.91 -1.95
N VAL A 255 -10.49 -23.93 -0.65
CA VAL A 255 -9.71 -25.01 -0.04
C VAL A 255 -10.47 -26.34 -0.04
N GLN A 256 -11.79 -26.31 0.13
CA GLN A 256 -12.63 -27.51 0.07
C GLN A 256 -12.49 -28.27 -1.27
N GLN A 257 -12.24 -27.58 -2.38
CA GLN A 257 -12.12 -28.21 -3.72
C GLN A 257 -10.86 -29.08 -3.85
N GLY A 258 -9.79 -28.77 -3.13
CA GLY A 258 -8.49 -29.48 -3.22
C GLY A 258 -8.18 -30.39 -2.03
N GLN A 259 -8.99 -30.37 -0.97
CA GLN A 259 -8.73 -31.10 0.27
C GLN A 259 -9.96 -31.94 0.71
N LYS A 260 -9.70 -32.99 1.48
CA LYS A 260 -10.77 -33.83 2.06
C LYS A 260 -11.44 -33.14 3.27
N LEU A 261 -12.02 -31.96 3.04
CA LEU A 261 -12.69 -31.15 4.06
C LEU A 261 -14.20 -31.04 3.77
N THR A 262 -14.97 -30.89 4.83
CA THR A 262 -16.40 -30.57 4.80
C THR A 262 -16.58 -29.15 5.29
N ARG A 263 -17.26 -28.31 4.51
CA ARG A 263 -17.65 -26.95 4.88
C ARG A 263 -19.06 -26.95 5.41
N LEU A 264 -19.23 -26.36 6.58
CA LEU A 264 -20.50 -26.23 7.29
C LEU A 264 -20.74 -24.75 7.68
N PRO A 265 -22.00 -24.34 7.82
CA PRO A 265 -22.29 -23.07 8.48
C PRO A 265 -21.83 -23.15 9.95
N PRO A 266 -21.27 -22.06 10.53
CA PRO A 266 -21.04 -22.00 11.96
C PRO A 266 -22.41 -22.05 12.68
N PRO A 267 -22.54 -22.76 13.83
CA PRO A 267 -23.81 -22.87 14.53
C PRO A 267 -24.12 -21.64 15.43
N ILE A 268 -23.41 -20.56 15.19
CA ILE A 268 -23.56 -19.26 15.84
C ILE A 268 -23.59 -18.17 14.75
N THR A 269 -24.28 -17.07 15.02
CA THR A 269 -24.27 -15.91 14.12
C THR A 269 -22.98 -15.14 14.29
N VAL A 270 -22.04 -15.37 13.39
CA VAL A 270 -20.81 -14.57 13.30
C VAL A 270 -21.10 -13.39 12.37
N PRO A 271 -20.89 -12.13 12.81
CA PRO A 271 -21.10 -10.96 11.94
C PRO A 271 -20.30 -11.05 10.65
N ASP A 272 -20.92 -10.67 9.54
CA ASP A 272 -20.21 -10.46 8.28
C ASP A 272 -19.19 -9.33 8.45
N TYR A 273 -18.23 -9.27 7.56
CA TYR A 273 -17.21 -8.23 7.58
C TYR A 273 -16.96 -7.66 6.20
N HIS A 274 -16.41 -6.45 6.20
CA HIS A 274 -15.97 -5.75 5.00
C HIS A 274 -14.46 -5.69 4.96
N LEU A 275 -13.88 -6.03 3.81
CA LEU A 275 -12.49 -5.73 3.54
C LEU A 275 -12.38 -4.27 3.09
N GLN A 276 -11.50 -3.55 3.76
CA GLN A 276 -11.29 -2.12 3.56
C GLN A 276 -9.90 -1.85 3.00
N LEU A 277 -9.82 -0.88 2.13
CA LEU A 277 -8.57 -0.21 1.75
C LEU A 277 -8.48 1.09 2.53
N TYR A 278 -7.44 1.26 3.36
CA TYR A 278 -7.21 2.45 4.16
C TYR A 278 -6.01 3.22 3.65
N TRP A 279 -6.08 4.56 3.70
CA TRP A 279 -4.95 5.44 3.41
C TRP A 279 -4.96 6.69 4.29
N HIS A 280 -3.81 7.35 4.40
CA HIS A 280 -3.68 8.56 5.20
C HIS A 280 -4.28 9.75 4.46
N PRO A 281 -5.06 10.67 5.11
CA PRO A 281 -5.67 11.83 4.45
C PRO A 281 -4.67 12.73 3.72
N LEU A 282 -3.46 12.91 4.25
CA LEU A 282 -2.38 13.66 3.58
C LEU A 282 -1.95 13.06 2.23
N LYS A 283 -2.19 11.78 2.00
CA LYS A 283 -1.93 11.11 0.72
C LYS A 283 -3.12 11.12 -0.22
N ALA A 284 -4.29 11.58 0.23
CA ALA A 284 -5.50 11.65 -0.60
C ALA A 284 -5.38 12.63 -1.78
N SER A 285 -4.58 13.70 -1.63
CA SER A 285 -4.28 14.64 -2.71
C SER A 285 -3.22 14.14 -3.70
N ASN A 286 -2.47 13.10 -3.37
CA ASN A 286 -1.45 12.52 -4.26
C ASN A 286 -2.12 11.86 -5.46
N GLN A 287 -1.74 12.27 -6.67
CA GLN A 287 -2.36 11.81 -7.91
C GLN A 287 -2.21 10.31 -8.14
N ALA A 288 -1.05 9.71 -7.79
CA ALA A 288 -0.83 8.27 -7.91
C ALA A 288 -1.75 7.49 -6.96
N ASN A 289 -1.92 7.97 -5.72
CA ASN A 289 -2.80 7.32 -4.74
C ASN A 289 -4.28 7.44 -5.16
N ARG A 290 -4.71 8.60 -5.66
CA ARG A 290 -6.07 8.76 -6.23
C ARG A 290 -6.30 7.81 -7.39
N TRP A 291 -5.35 7.75 -8.33
CA TRP A 291 -5.43 6.81 -9.45
C TRP A 291 -5.57 5.37 -8.94
N PHE A 292 -4.75 4.95 -7.97
CA PHE A 292 -4.82 3.60 -7.39
C PHE A 292 -6.20 3.30 -6.80
N VAL A 293 -6.76 4.22 -6.00
CA VAL A 293 -8.10 4.08 -5.40
C VAL A 293 -9.18 3.96 -6.49
N GLU A 294 -9.11 4.74 -7.57
CA GLU A 294 -10.04 4.63 -8.70
C GLU A 294 -9.92 3.29 -9.44
N GLN A 295 -8.68 2.75 -9.57
CA GLN A 295 -8.52 1.40 -10.13
C GLN A 295 -9.18 0.34 -9.24
N VAL A 296 -9.02 0.45 -7.91
CA VAL A 296 -9.66 -0.47 -6.96
C VAL A 296 -11.18 -0.39 -7.06
N LYS A 297 -11.75 0.82 -7.11
CA LYS A 297 -13.20 1.01 -7.34
C LYS A 297 -13.66 0.31 -8.62
N GLY A 298 -13.02 0.59 -9.74
CA GLY A 298 -13.39 0.01 -11.04
C GLY A 298 -13.21 -1.52 -11.13
N LEU A 299 -12.38 -2.12 -10.27
CA LEU A 299 -12.17 -3.57 -10.27
C LEU A 299 -13.10 -4.32 -9.31
N PHE A 300 -13.49 -3.73 -8.20
CA PHE A 300 -14.12 -4.46 -7.11
C PHE A 300 -15.54 -3.97 -6.78
N LEU A 301 -15.90 -2.76 -7.17
CA LEU A 301 -17.23 -2.18 -7.01
C LEU A 301 -17.97 -2.07 -8.33
#